data_3f0e0f34f1285e7fb458042a3b376065
#
_entry.id   3f0e0f34f1285e7fb458042a3b376065
#
_cell.length_a   1.000
_cell.length_b   1.000
_cell.length_c   1.000
_cell.angle_alpha   90.00
_cell.angle_beta   90.00
_cell.angle_gamma   90.00
#
_symmetry.space_group_name_H-M   'P 1'
#
loop_
_entity.id
_entity.type
_entity.pdbx_description
1 polymer ?
#
loop_
_entity_poly.entity_id
_entity_poly.type
_entity_poly.pdbx_seq_one_letter_code
_entity_poly.pdbx_strand_id
1 'polypeptide(L)'
;MFGLRLFFKSDKYPFCDVFCMTADRSGKKVVLKYSGARKMYPKEQYKLKDVADPEVKRFGDFWIRIPRNPEGYLSRYYGPQWSKVAVTQDYCHQTKSSIDPVSYALEDNMYKPAMPFN
;
A
#
# COMPACT_ATOMS: atom_id res chain seq x y z
N MET A 1 10.05 -16.44 2.26
CA MET A 1 8.66 -16.01 2.53
C MET A 1 8.71 -14.53 2.85
N PHE A 2 7.88 -13.70 2.20
CA PHE A 2 7.89 -12.24 2.45
C PHE A 2 6.75 -11.79 3.39
N GLY A 3 5.68 -12.58 3.50
CA GLY A 3 4.49 -12.28 4.28
C GLY A 3 3.41 -13.35 4.08
N LEU A 4 2.19 -12.97 4.33
CA LEU A 4 0.99 -13.78 4.10
C LEU A 4 0.21 -13.19 2.94
N ARG A 5 -0.48 -14.02 2.18
CA ARG A 5 -1.42 -13.59 1.16
C ARG A 5 -2.82 -14.09 1.51
N LEU A 6 -3.76 -13.16 1.60
CA LEU A 6 -5.16 -13.44 1.85
C LEU A 6 -5.89 -13.41 0.51
N PHE A 7 -6.63 -14.47 0.21
CA PHE A 7 -7.43 -14.58 -1.01
C PHE A 7 -8.91 -14.41 -0.70
N PHE A 8 -9.63 -13.81 -1.63
CA PHE A 8 -11.07 -13.76 -1.58
C PHE A 8 -11.64 -14.97 -2.32
N LYS A 9 -12.22 -15.90 -1.57
CA LYS A 9 -12.76 -17.20 -2.07
C LYS A 9 -11.68 -18.07 -2.73
N SER A 10 -12.09 -18.97 -3.60
CA SER A 10 -11.24 -19.95 -4.29
C SER A 10 -10.49 -19.39 -5.50
N ASP A 11 -10.90 -18.22 -6.01
CA ASP A 11 -10.45 -17.71 -7.30
C ASP A 11 -9.09 -17.02 -7.28
N LYS A 12 -8.45 -16.95 -6.10
CA LYS A 12 -7.16 -16.28 -5.87
C LYS A 12 -7.14 -14.78 -6.19
N TYR A 13 -8.26 -14.21 -6.63
CA TYR A 13 -8.47 -12.78 -6.88
C TYR A 13 -9.82 -12.33 -6.34
N PRO A 14 -9.94 -11.09 -5.83
CA PRO A 14 -8.80 -10.25 -5.44
C PRO A 14 -8.01 -10.86 -4.27
N PHE A 15 -6.80 -10.38 -4.04
CA PHE A 15 -5.98 -10.79 -2.90
C PHE A 15 -5.43 -9.57 -2.15
N CYS A 16 -5.03 -9.80 -0.90
CA CYS A 16 -4.34 -8.83 -0.08
C CYS A 16 -3.03 -9.43 0.43
N ASP A 17 -1.91 -8.76 0.22
CA ASP A 17 -0.62 -9.14 0.78
C ASP A 17 -0.41 -8.47 2.13
N VAL A 18 -0.09 -9.27 3.15
CA VAL A 18 0.23 -8.82 4.51
C VAL A 18 1.71 -9.04 4.76
N PHE A 19 2.48 -7.97 4.84
CA PHE A 19 3.93 -8.02 5.07
C PHE A 19 4.26 -7.85 6.55
N CYS A 20 5.11 -8.75 7.06
CA CYS A 20 5.64 -8.60 8.40
C CYS A 20 6.70 -7.50 8.44
N MET A 21 6.59 -6.60 9.41
CA MET A 21 7.54 -5.53 9.63
C MET A 21 8.24 -5.67 10.99
N THR A 22 9.38 -5.02 11.14
CA THR A 22 10.16 -4.97 12.39
C THR A 22 10.84 -3.61 12.52
N ALA A 23 11.14 -3.21 13.75
CA ALA A 23 11.98 -2.04 13.97
C ALA A 23 13.37 -2.27 13.36
N ASP A 24 13.95 -1.24 12.77
CA ASP A 24 15.33 -1.27 12.31
C ASP A 24 16.31 -1.20 13.49
N ARG A 25 17.60 -1.38 13.21
CA ARG A 25 18.65 -1.34 14.26
C ARG A 25 18.75 0.01 14.99
N SER A 26 18.33 1.10 14.35
CA SER A 26 18.33 2.43 14.94
C SER A 26 17.16 2.66 15.90
N GLY A 27 16.14 1.81 15.86
CA GLY A 27 14.88 2.00 16.59
C GLY A 27 14.05 3.20 16.14
N LYS A 28 14.37 3.80 14.99
CA LYS A 28 13.67 5.00 14.47
C LYS A 28 12.69 4.68 13.35
N LYS A 29 12.84 3.54 12.71
CA LYS A 29 12.03 3.12 11.55
C LYS A 29 11.47 1.73 11.75
N VAL A 30 10.37 1.47 11.06
CA VAL A 30 9.81 0.14 10.86
C VAL A 30 10.03 -0.22 9.39
N VAL A 31 10.62 -1.38 9.16
CA VAL A 31 11.01 -1.89 7.84
C VAL A 31 10.50 -3.31 7.65
N LEU A 32 10.42 -3.77 6.41
CA LEU A 32 10.07 -5.16 6.12
C LEU A 32 11.02 -6.11 6.87
N LYS A 33 10.47 -7.13 7.54
CA LYS A 33 11.21 -8.06 8.39
C LYS A 33 12.27 -8.84 7.59
N TYR A 34 11.94 -9.30 6.39
CA TYR A 34 12.80 -10.17 5.60
C TYR A 34 13.69 -9.39 4.64
N SER A 35 14.98 -9.72 4.58
CA SER A 35 15.98 -9.01 3.76
C SER A 35 15.66 -9.03 2.27
N GLY A 36 15.15 -10.16 1.74
CA GLY A 36 14.70 -10.26 0.36
C GLY A 36 13.56 -9.30 0.03
N ALA A 37 12.59 -9.15 0.96
CA ALA A 37 11.51 -8.18 0.80
C ALA A 37 12.04 -6.74 0.81
N ARG A 38 12.99 -6.41 1.69
CA ARG A 38 13.63 -5.07 1.70
C ARG A 38 14.37 -4.75 0.41
N LYS A 39 15.01 -5.74 -0.23
CA LYS A 39 15.67 -5.56 -1.53
C LYS A 39 14.67 -5.31 -2.66
N MET A 40 13.54 -6.01 -2.62
CA MET A 40 12.48 -5.89 -3.63
C MET A 40 11.68 -4.59 -3.46
N TYR A 41 11.41 -4.18 -2.22
CA TYR A 41 10.61 -3.00 -1.88
C TYR A 41 11.39 -2.04 -0.97
N PRO A 42 12.44 -1.37 -1.47
CA PRO A 42 13.35 -0.57 -0.63
C PRO A 42 12.69 0.69 -0.04
N LYS A 43 11.60 1.16 -0.65
CA LYS A 43 10.85 2.32 -0.16
C LYS A 43 9.81 1.96 0.93
N GLU A 44 9.59 0.66 1.18
CA GLU A 44 8.59 0.17 2.12
C GLU A 44 9.12 0.28 3.55
N GLN A 45 9.02 1.48 4.12
CA GLN A 45 9.45 1.81 5.47
C GLN A 45 8.59 2.95 6.05
N TYR A 46 8.46 2.95 7.38
CA TYR A 46 7.74 3.97 8.13
C TYR A 46 8.63 4.53 9.24
N LYS A 47 8.37 5.76 9.70
CA LYS A 47 8.93 6.24 10.97
C LYS A 47 8.25 5.47 12.10
N LEU A 48 9.01 4.97 13.07
CA LEU A 48 8.44 4.21 14.18
C LEU A 48 7.35 5.00 14.91
N LYS A 49 7.56 6.31 15.14
CA LYS A 49 6.58 7.18 15.80
C LYS A 49 5.23 7.26 15.09
N ASP A 50 5.23 7.16 13.75
CA ASP A 50 3.99 7.27 12.95
C ASP A 50 3.14 5.99 13.03
N VAL A 51 3.76 4.83 13.27
CA VAL A 51 3.06 3.54 13.44
C VAL A 51 2.82 3.16 14.90
N ALA A 52 3.62 3.67 15.84
CA ALA A 52 3.44 3.42 17.27
C ALA A 52 2.19 4.11 17.83
N ASP A 53 1.81 5.24 17.25
CA ASP A 53 0.62 6.00 17.63
C ASP A 53 -0.25 6.26 16.37
N PRO A 54 -0.96 5.23 15.88
CA PRO A 54 -1.72 5.32 14.64
C PRO A 54 -2.98 6.16 14.81
N GLU A 55 -3.43 6.74 13.70
CA GLU A 55 -4.74 7.40 13.60
C GLU A 55 -5.83 6.38 13.24
N VAL A 56 -7.05 6.65 13.69
CA VAL A 56 -8.23 5.89 13.29
C VAL A 56 -8.94 6.65 12.17
N LYS A 57 -9.13 6.01 11.04
CA LYS A 57 -9.83 6.57 9.87
C LYS A 57 -10.93 5.63 9.40
N ARG A 58 -11.97 6.22 8.82
CA ARG A 58 -13.04 5.45 8.19
C ARG A 58 -12.56 4.87 6.84
N PHE A 59 -12.88 3.60 6.61
CA PHE A 59 -12.62 2.92 5.34
C PHE A 59 -13.88 2.13 4.95
N GLY A 60 -14.69 2.71 4.08
CA GLY A 60 -16.03 2.18 3.80
C GLY A 60 -16.90 2.18 5.07
N ASP A 61 -17.41 1.01 5.45
CA ASP A 61 -18.31 0.85 6.60
C ASP A 61 -17.59 0.53 7.92
N PHE A 62 -16.27 0.44 7.92
CA PHE A 62 -15.50 0.13 9.11
C PHE A 62 -14.37 1.13 9.38
N TRP A 63 -13.77 1.02 10.57
CA TRP A 63 -12.68 1.88 11.00
C TRP A 63 -11.37 1.10 10.97
N ILE A 64 -10.33 1.73 10.43
CA ILE A 64 -8.99 1.16 10.38
C ILE A 64 -7.98 2.06 11.09
N ARG A 65 -6.90 1.46 11.55
CA ARG A 65 -5.75 2.18 12.05
C ARG A 65 -4.74 2.38 10.93
N ILE A 66 -4.35 3.62 10.69
CA ILE A 66 -3.35 3.98 9.68
C ILE A 66 -2.19 4.73 10.35
N PRO A 67 -0.99 4.73 9.76
CA PRO A 67 0.11 5.56 10.25
C PRO A 67 -0.29 7.03 10.37
N ARG A 68 0.19 7.72 11.40
CA ARG A 68 -0.17 9.12 11.70
C ARG A 68 0.19 10.11 10.59
N ASN A 69 1.15 9.79 9.72
CA ASN A 69 1.55 10.64 8.60
C ASN A 69 1.49 9.85 7.28
N PRO A 70 0.28 9.51 6.79
CA PRO A 70 0.13 8.74 5.56
C PRO A 70 0.64 9.49 4.32
N GLU A 71 0.47 10.81 4.24
CA GLU A 71 0.94 11.61 3.10
C GLU A 71 2.47 11.54 2.95
N GLY A 72 3.19 11.55 4.07
CA GLY A 72 4.65 11.42 4.06
C GLY A 72 5.12 10.07 3.51
N TYR A 73 4.39 9.00 3.77
CA TYR A 73 4.64 7.69 3.17
C TYR A 73 4.28 7.68 1.69
N LEU A 74 3.08 8.13 1.34
CA LEU A 74 2.58 8.13 -0.03
C LEU A 74 3.45 8.98 -0.97
N SER A 75 3.86 10.18 -0.52
CA SER A 75 4.76 11.04 -1.29
C SER A 75 6.14 10.40 -1.52
N ARG A 76 6.68 9.68 -0.54
CA ARG A 76 7.96 8.98 -0.68
C ARG A 76 7.86 7.77 -1.60
N TYR A 77 6.75 7.03 -1.52
CA TYR A 77 6.56 5.80 -2.28
C TYR A 77 6.16 6.07 -3.74
N TYR A 78 5.14 6.90 -3.92
CA TYR A 78 4.52 7.19 -5.23
C TYR A 78 4.95 8.52 -5.83
N GLY A 79 5.70 9.35 -5.10
CA GLY A 79 6.11 10.70 -5.55
C GLY A 79 5.15 11.80 -5.10
N PRO A 80 5.54 13.09 -5.27
CA PRO A 80 4.79 14.23 -4.74
C PRO A 80 3.41 14.45 -5.38
N GLN A 81 3.17 13.83 -6.52
CA GLN A 81 1.90 13.94 -7.26
C GLN A 81 0.91 12.81 -6.95
N TRP A 82 1.17 11.97 -5.93
CA TRP A 82 0.38 10.79 -5.61
C TRP A 82 -1.13 11.05 -5.45
N SER A 83 -1.52 12.26 -5.02
CA SER A 83 -2.92 12.65 -4.85
C SER A 83 -3.54 13.30 -6.10
N LYS A 84 -2.79 13.49 -7.17
CA LYS A 84 -3.25 14.17 -8.38
C LYS A 84 -3.16 13.31 -9.63
N VAL A 85 -2.33 12.29 -9.60
CA VAL A 85 -2.07 11.42 -10.75
C VAL A 85 -2.19 9.97 -10.33
N ALA A 86 -2.99 9.22 -11.07
CA ALA A 86 -3.01 7.76 -10.99
C ALA A 86 -2.16 7.18 -12.12
N VAL A 87 -1.50 6.07 -11.82
CA VAL A 87 -0.72 5.29 -12.79
C VAL A 87 -1.25 3.87 -12.76
N THR A 88 -1.57 3.32 -13.93
CA THR A 88 -1.93 1.91 -14.02
C THR A 88 -0.73 1.03 -13.65
N GLN A 89 -0.98 -0.15 -13.11
CA GLN A 89 0.12 -1.07 -12.81
C GLN A 89 0.80 -1.54 -14.10
N ASP A 90 2.10 -1.79 -14.01
CA ASP A 90 2.97 -2.22 -15.11
C ASP A 90 2.99 -3.75 -15.32
N TYR A 91 2.23 -4.48 -14.52
CA TYR A 91 2.16 -5.94 -14.57
C TYR A 91 0.72 -6.45 -14.37
N CYS A 92 0.25 -7.27 -15.31
CA CYS A 92 -1.04 -7.95 -15.19
C CYS A 92 -0.88 -9.30 -14.51
N HIS A 93 -1.39 -9.44 -13.29
CA HIS A 93 -1.31 -10.70 -12.53
C HIS A 93 -2.15 -11.83 -13.15
N GLN A 94 -3.19 -11.51 -13.90
CA GLN A 94 -4.05 -12.51 -14.57
C GLN A 94 -3.35 -13.14 -15.77
N THR A 95 -2.79 -12.32 -16.64
CA THR A 95 -2.07 -12.76 -17.85
C THR A 95 -0.60 -13.06 -17.61
N LYS A 96 -0.07 -12.66 -16.44
CA LYS A 96 1.35 -12.75 -16.07
C LYS A 96 2.27 -12.06 -17.07
N SER A 97 1.84 -10.95 -17.59
CA SER A 97 2.57 -10.16 -18.59
C SER A 97 2.82 -8.73 -18.12
N SER A 98 3.90 -8.13 -18.61
CA SER A 98 4.14 -6.70 -18.46
C SER A 98 3.19 -5.93 -19.36
N ILE A 99 2.72 -4.80 -18.88
CA ILE A 99 1.88 -3.84 -19.62
C ILE A 99 2.51 -2.45 -19.48
N ASP A 100 2.35 -1.63 -20.51
CA ASP A 100 2.84 -0.26 -20.46
C ASP A 100 1.97 0.57 -19.50
N PRO A 101 2.55 1.19 -18.47
CA PRO A 101 1.79 1.98 -17.52
C PRO A 101 1.26 3.26 -18.18
N VAL A 102 0.01 3.59 -17.91
CA VAL A 102 -0.63 4.83 -18.35
C VAL A 102 -0.86 5.72 -17.16
N SER A 103 -0.50 7.01 -17.29
CA SER A 103 -0.73 8.03 -16.29
C SER A 103 -1.92 8.90 -16.68
N TYR A 104 -2.78 9.23 -15.73
CA TYR A 104 -3.92 10.13 -15.92
C TYR A 104 -4.18 10.97 -14.67
N ALA A 105 -4.69 12.19 -14.88
CA ALA A 105 -5.06 13.07 -13.78
C ALA A 105 -6.25 12.49 -13.02
N LEU A 106 -6.22 12.60 -11.69
CA LEU A 106 -7.35 12.25 -10.85
C LEU A 106 -8.38 13.38 -10.89
N GLU A 107 -9.63 13.02 -11.17
CA GLU A 107 -10.79 13.92 -11.12
C GLU A 107 -11.53 13.79 -9.78
N ASP A 108 -12.31 14.80 -9.41
CA ASP A 108 -13.01 14.84 -8.12
C ASP A 108 -13.93 13.65 -7.87
N ASN A 109 -14.53 13.09 -8.92
CA ASN A 109 -15.39 11.91 -8.82
C ASN A 109 -14.62 10.62 -8.47
N MET A 110 -13.31 10.56 -8.74
CA MET A 110 -12.44 9.41 -8.46
C MET A 110 -12.04 9.31 -6.99
N TYR A 111 -12.24 10.38 -6.21
CA TYR A 111 -12.00 10.35 -4.76
C TYR A 111 -13.18 9.81 -3.96
N LYS A 112 -14.31 9.57 -4.59
CA LYS A 112 -15.45 8.96 -3.92
C LYS A 112 -15.15 7.49 -3.63
N PRO A 113 -15.49 7.01 -2.42
CA PRO A 113 -15.35 5.59 -2.11
C PRO A 113 -16.11 4.76 -3.15
N ALA A 114 -15.47 3.73 -3.69
CA ALA A 114 -16.19 2.71 -4.43
C ALA A 114 -17.24 2.09 -3.50
N MET A 115 -18.47 1.94 -3.98
CA MET A 115 -19.49 1.19 -3.25
C MET A 115 -19.27 -0.29 -3.59
N PRO A 116 -18.59 -1.05 -2.73
CA PRO A 116 -18.10 -2.37 -3.11
C PRO A 116 -19.18 -3.44 -3.22
N PHE A 117 -20.34 -3.16 -2.64
CA PHE A 117 -21.40 -4.16 -2.53
C PHE A 117 -22.76 -3.45 -2.54
N ASN A 118 -23.39 -3.43 -3.67
CA ASN A 118 -24.83 -3.25 -3.79
C ASN A 118 -25.50 -4.61 -3.81
#